data_0650fb49ef0db973b07219fa6ac4e5e0
#
_entry.id   0650fb49ef0db973b07219fa6ac4e5e0
#
_cell.length_a   1.000
_cell.length_b   1.000
_cell.length_c   1.000
_cell.angle_alpha   90.00
_cell.angle_beta   90.00
_cell.angle_gamma   90.00
#
_symmetry.space_group_name_H-M   'P 1'
#
loop_
_entity.id
_entity.type
_entity.pdbx_description
1 polymer ?
#
loop_
_entity_poly.entity_id
_entity_poly.type
_entity_poly.pdbx_seq_one_letter_code
_entity_poly.pdbx_strand_id
1 'polypeptide(L)'
;LKVLHDLFEENNIHPNLMEGNDALIEAVKENAGTVKDYRHQSYIRHPLVSIIMIVFFAVLANADEWAEIETFAKKKEKWLREHLDLPHGIPTDDTYRIVMGNIDTEHFFRLTVKLLIEAVDDLLAYAGGETYGKSITSVDGKVSRGSARKESADGEIKALQTLNVYSGDYGICLGQKFIAEKT
;
A
#
# COMPACT_ATOMS: atom_id res chain seq x y z
N LEU A 1 -9.03 -6.12 2.85
CA LEU A 1 -9.51 -4.89 3.50
C LEU A 1 -10.92 -5.05 4.04
N LYS A 2 -11.88 -5.60 3.27
CA LYS A 2 -13.23 -5.87 3.75
C LYS A 2 -13.23 -6.85 4.93
N VAL A 3 -12.40 -7.89 4.88
CA VAL A 3 -12.23 -8.87 5.98
C VAL A 3 -11.70 -8.21 7.27
N LEU A 4 -10.76 -7.28 7.16
CA LEU A 4 -10.28 -6.52 8.32
C LEU A 4 -11.37 -5.59 8.86
N HIS A 5 -12.09 -4.88 8.00
CA HIS A 5 -13.21 -4.04 8.38
C HIS A 5 -14.32 -4.86 9.07
N ASP A 6 -14.70 -6.00 8.48
CA ASP A 6 -15.73 -6.88 9.03
C ASP A 6 -15.30 -7.47 10.39
N LEU A 7 -14.01 -7.81 10.57
CA LEU A 7 -13.43 -8.24 11.85
C LEU A 7 -13.49 -7.14 12.93
N PHE A 8 -13.26 -5.89 12.57
CA PHE A 8 -13.36 -4.74 13.47
C PHE A 8 -14.82 -4.47 13.89
N GLU A 9 -15.76 -4.54 12.95
CA GLU A 9 -17.19 -4.31 13.22
C GLU A 9 -17.84 -5.45 14.02
N GLU A 10 -17.58 -6.71 13.65
CA GLU A 10 -18.21 -7.89 14.28
C GLU A 10 -17.75 -8.10 15.73
N ASN A 11 -16.52 -7.71 16.06
CA ASN A 11 -15.98 -7.94 17.41
C ASN A 11 -16.12 -6.72 18.35
N ASN A 12 -16.75 -5.64 17.88
CA ASN A 12 -16.88 -4.38 18.63
C ASN A 12 -15.49 -3.89 19.13
N ILE A 13 -14.45 -4.28 18.41
CA ILE A 13 -13.07 -3.86 18.63
C ILE A 13 -12.98 -2.45 18.04
N HIS A 14 -13.37 -1.44 18.83
CA HIS A 14 -12.74 -0.16 18.73
C HIS A 14 -11.36 -0.36 19.38
N PRO A 15 -10.32 -0.61 18.61
CA PRO A 15 -9.01 -0.62 19.20
C PRO A 15 -8.89 0.74 19.86
N ASN A 16 -8.41 0.76 21.06
CA ASN A 16 -7.90 1.98 21.67
C ASN A 16 -6.62 2.32 20.85
N LEU A 17 -6.87 2.64 19.58
CA LEU A 17 -5.89 2.93 18.53
C LEU A 17 -5.02 4.14 18.89
N MET A 18 -5.31 4.78 20.03
CA MET A 18 -4.59 5.95 20.49
C MET A 18 -3.19 5.60 21.01
N GLU A 19 -3.00 4.44 21.65
CA GLU A 19 -1.66 4.02 22.10
C GLU A 19 -0.91 3.16 21.06
N GLY A 20 -1.64 2.53 20.12
CA GLY A 20 -1.05 1.72 19.03
C GLY A 20 -0.76 2.50 17.74
N ASN A 21 -1.36 3.68 17.57
CA ASN A 21 -1.22 4.47 16.34
C ASN A 21 0.21 4.98 16.13
N ASP A 22 0.87 5.43 17.19
CA ASP A 22 2.23 5.99 17.06
C ASP A 22 3.24 4.91 16.64
N ALA A 23 3.10 3.69 17.15
CA ALA A 23 3.96 2.56 16.78
C ALA A 23 3.76 2.18 15.30
N LEU A 24 2.52 2.11 14.82
CA LEU A 24 2.23 1.85 13.41
C LEU A 24 2.74 2.98 12.51
N ILE A 25 2.53 4.24 12.91
CA ILE A 25 3.01 5.41 12.15
C ILE A 25 4.53 5.36 12.03
N GLU A 26 5.26 5.11 13.11
CA GLU A 26 6.72 5.03 13.08
C GLU A 26 7.20 3.81 12.27
N ALA A 27 6.55 2.65 12.38
CA ALA A 27 6.87 1.48 11.57
C ALA A 27 6.68 1.75 10.06
N VAL A 28 5.57 2.38 9.67
CA VAL A 28 5.31 2.77 8.27
C VAL A 28 6.36 3.79 7.80
N LYS A 29 6.70 4.76 8.64
CA LYS A 29 7.69 5.80 8.35
C LYS A 29 9.10 5.25 8.17
N GLU A 30 9.55 4.36 9.06
CA GLU A 30 10.83 3.68 8.94
C GLU A 30 10.91 2.87 7.64
N ASN A 31 9.88 2.06 7.37
CA ASN A 31 9.82 1.27 6.16
C ASN A 31 9.78 2.16 4.89
N ALA A 32 8.97 3.22 4.88
CA ALA A 32 8.94 4.19 3.78
C ALA A 32 10.31 4.86 3.55
N GLY A 33 11.06 5.10 4.62
CA GLY A 33 12.41 5.65 4.57
C GLY A 33 13.44 4.75 3.88
N THR A 34 13.18 3.45 3.76
CA THR A 34 14.06 2.51 3.03
C THR A 34 13.86 2.55 1.52
N VAL A 35 12.76 3.14 1.05
CA VAL A 35 12.47 3.26 -0.38
C VAL A 35 13.36 4.32 -0.99
N LYS A 36 14.15 3.94 -1.99
CA LYS A 36 15.06 4.87 -2.66
C LYS A 36 14.27 5.90 -3.46
N ASP A 37 14.54 7.18 -3.19
CA ASP A 37 14.02 8.27 -4.02
C ASP A 37 14.80 8.33 -5.33
N TYR A 38 14.12 8.10 -6.44
CA TYR A 38 14.71 8.15 -7.79
C TYR A 38 14.83 9.58 -8.33
N ARG A 39 14.15 10.55 -7.68
CA ARG A 39 14.09 11.95 -8.14
C ARG A 39 15.40 12.67 -7.83
N HIS A 40 15.80 13.58 -8.73
CA HIS A 40 16.91 14.49 -8.45
C HIS A 40 16.50 15.50 -7.36
N GLN A 41 17.39 15.75 -6.40
CA GLN A 41 17.12 16.58 -5.22
C GLN A 41 16.50 17.95 -5.54
N SER A 42 16.93 18.61 -6.63
CA SER A 42 16.41 19.92 -7.03
C SER A 42 14.94 19.92 -7.44
N TYR A 43 14.35 18.75 -7.71
CA TYR A 43 12.94 18.59 -8.10
C TYR A 43 12.05 18.08 -6.97
N ILE A 44 12.64 17.80 -5.79
CA ILE A 44 11.88 17.27 -4.65
C ILE A 44 11.22 18.44 -3.91
N ARG A 45 9.91 18.61 -4.10
CA ARG A 45 9.08 19.53 -3.33
C ARG A 45 8.46 18.87 -2.11
N HIS A 46 8.13 17.60 -2.22
CA HIS A 46 7.52 16.79 -1.17
C HIS A 46 8.40 15.59 -0.89
N PRO A 47 8.81 15.32 0.37
CA PRO A 47 9.59 14.15 0.74
C PRO A 47 8.91 12.85 0.30
N LEU A 48 9.68 11.87 -0.20
CA LEU A 48 9.14 10.60 -0.65
C LEU A 48 8.42 9.86 0.48
N VAL A 49 8.99 9.89 1.68
CA VAL A 49 8.38 9.30 2.88
C VAL A 49 6.98 9.87 3.13
N SER A 50 6.82 11.19 3.05
CA SER A 50 5.52 11.83 3.25
C SER A 50 4.50 11.41 2.18
N ILE A 51 4.92 11.30 0.92
CA ILE A 51 4.06 10.83 -0.18
C ILE A 51 3.62 9.39 0.08
N ILE A 52 4.55 8.49 0.38
CA ILE A 52 4.26 7.07 0.64
C ILE A 52 3.29 6.92 1.82
N MET A 53 3.53 7.62 2.91
CA MET A 53 2.69 7.55 4.11
C MET A 53 1.27 8.07 3.83
N ILE A 54 1.13 9.18 3.11
CA ILE A 54 -0.20 9.70 2.74
C ILE A 54 -0.96 8.67 1.90
N VAL A 55 -0.31 8.10 0.88
CA VAL A 55 -0.92 7.06 0.03
C VAL A 55 -1.32 5.85 0.87
N PHE A 56 -0.44 5.37 1.75
CA PHE A 56 -0.71 4.23 2.61
C PHE A 56 -1.96 4.45 3.48
N PHE A 57 -2.02 5.55 4.21
CA PHE A 57 -3.17 5.84 5.08
C PHE A 57 -4.45 6.16 4.30
N ALA A 58 -4.35 6.80 3.12
CA ALA A 58 -5.50 7.04 2.27
C ALA A 58 -6.11 5.74 1.74
N VAL A 59 -5.27 4.79 1.30
CA VAL A 59 -5.71 3.46 0.85
C VAL A 59 -6.34 2.67 2.01
N LEU A 60 -5.79 2.74 3.21
CA LEU A 60 -6.42 2.16 4.41
C LEU A 60 -7.79 2.81 4.72
N ALA A 61 -7.95 4.09 4.39
CA ALA A 61 -9.23 4.80 4.49
C ALA A 61 -10.13 4.61 3.26
N ASN A 62 -9.85 3.61 2.42
CA ASN A 62 -10.62 3.22 1.25
C ASN A 62 -10.60 4.23 0.08
N ALA A 63 -9.51 4.98 -0.08
CA ALA A 63 -9.28 5.80 -1.27
C ALA A 63 -8.70 4.91 -2.38
N ASP A 64 -9.37 4.85 -3.53
CA ASP A 64 -9.01 4.00 -4.67
C ASP A 64 -8.38 4.79 -5.82
N GLU A 65 -8.66 6.11 -5.89
CA GLU A 65 -8.18 6.99 -6.95
C GLU A 65 -7.23 8.07 -6.42
N TRP A 66 -6.33 8.58 -7.27
CA TRP A 66 -5.37 9.62 -6.88
C TRP A 66 -6.05 10.90 -6.39
N ALA A 67 -7.18 11.27 -6.99
CA ALA A 67 -7.99 12.41 -6.55
C ALA A 67 -8.62 12.20 -5.16
N GLU A 68 -8.96 10.98 -4.82
CA GLU A 68 -9.46 10.62 -3.49
C GLU A 68 -8.36 10.67 -2.44
N ILE A 69 -7.13 10.24 -2.80
CA ILE A 69 -5.95 10.36 -1.95
C ILE A 69 -5.66 11.84 -1.63
N GLU A 70 -5.71 12.71 -2.63
CA GLU A 70 -5.57 14.17 -2.43
C GLU A 70 -6.67 14.71 -1.52
N THR A 71 -7.91 14.27 -1.74
CA THR A 71 -9.07 14.67 -0.93
C THR A 71 -8.93 14.23 0.53
N PHE A 72 -8.50 12.98 0.75
CA PHE A 72 -8.18 12.45 2.07
C PHE A 72 -7.10 13.29 2.75
N ALA A 73 -6.00 13.55 2.04
CA ALA A 73 -4.87 14.30 2.58
C ALA A 73 -5.27 15.72 2.98
N LYS A 74 -6.07 16.42 2.16
CA LYS A 74 -6.60 17.75 2.48
C LYS A 74 -7.50 17.71 3.72
N LYS A 75 -8.38 16.73 3.85
CA LYS A 75 -9.27 16.59 5.02
C LYS A 75 -8.50 16.26 6.30
N LYS A 76 -7.37 15.57 6.19
CA LYS A 76 -6.54 15.12 7.32
C LYS A 76 -5.26 15.94 7.48
N GLU A 77 -5.13 17.08 6.79
CA GLU A 77 -3.90 17.85 6.74
C GLU A 77 -3.35 18.21 8.13
N LYS A 78 -4.22 18.57 9.08
CA LYS A 78 -3.78 18.91 10.45
C LYS A 78 -3.07 17.73 11.09
N TRP A 79 -3.69 16.56 11.07
CA TRP A 79 -3.12 15.33 11.62
C TRP A 79 -1.85 14.91 10.87
N LEU A 80 -1.85 14.99 9.53
CA LEU A 80 -0.67 14.66 8.74
C LEU A 80 0.54 15.54 9.07
N ARG A 81 0.31 16.83 9.36
CA ARG A 81 1.40 17.74 9.75
C ARG A 81 2.00 17.45 11.12
N GLU A 82 1.31 16.73 11.97
CA GLU A 82 1.84 16.27 13.27
C GLU A 82 2.86 15.14 13.10
N HIS A 83 2.79 14.38 12.01
CA HIS A 83 3.62 13.19 11.77
C HIS A 83 4.54 13.29 10.55
N LEU A 84 4.24 14.17 9.59
CA LEU A 84 4.94 14.28 8.30
C LEU A 84 5.51 15.66 8.05
N ASP A 85 6.63 15.67 7.36
CA ASP A 85 7.19 16.91 6.80
C ASP A 85 6.46 17.29 5.50
N LEU A 86 5.72 18.39 5.55
CA LEU A 86 4.91 18.91 4.44
C LEU A 86 5.27 20.39 4.15
N PRO A 87 6.51 20.67 3.72
CA PRO A 87 7.02 22.02 3.57
C PRO A 87 6.26 22.83 2.50
N HIS A 88 5.68 22.17 1.53
CA HIS A 88 4.90 22.78 0.44
C HIS A 88 3.41 22.43 0.47
N GLY A 89 2.90 21.99 1.63
CA GLY A 89 1.49 21.59 1.79
C GLY A 89 1.23 20.17 1.27
N ILE A 90 -0.04 19.92 0.95
CA ILE A 90 -0.48 18.62 0.44
C ILE A 90 -0.10 18.48 -1.04
N PRO A 91 0.52 17.36 -1.45
CA PRO A 91 0.74 17.06 -2.85
C PRO A 91 -0.57 16.95 -3.64
N THR A 92 -0.52 17.23 -4.93
CA THR A 92 -1.65 17.03 -5.83
C THR A 92 -1.75 15.58 -6.29
N ASP A 93 -2.92 15.19 -6.82
CA ASP A 93 -3.19 13.88 -7.41
C ASP A 93 -2.15 13.47 -8.47
N ASP A 94 -1.76 14.39 -9.35
CA ASP A 94 -0.68 14.18 -10.33
C ASP A 94 0.67 13.88 -9.66
N THR A 95 0.97 14.52 -8.54
CA THR A 95 2.22 14.24 -7.80
C THR A 95 2.22 12.81 -7.28
N TYR A 96 1.13 12.34 -6.66
CA TYR A 96 1.00 10.95 -6.21
C TYR A 96 1.13 9.99 -7.37
N ARG A 97 0.41 10.21 -8.46
CA ARG A 97 0.42 9.36 -9.65
C ARG A 97 1.83 9.23 -10.25
N ILE A 98 2.53 10.34 -10.42
CA ILE A 98 3.87 10.35 -11.04
C ILE A 98 4.90 9.72 -10.10
N VAL A 99 4.88 10.08 -8.82
CA VAL A 99 5.90 9.60 -7.88
C VAL A 99 5.71 8.12 -7.61
N MET A 100 4.50 7.67 -7.26
CA MET A 100 4.22 6.25 -6.98
C MET A 100 4.36 5.36 -8.21
N GLY A 101 4.11 5.88 -9.40
CA GLY A 101 4.30 5.13 -10.65
C GLY A 101 5.77 4.88 -11.03
N ASN A 102 6.72 5.51 -10.36
CA ASN A 102 8.15 5.41 -10.68
C ASN A 102 9.02 4.89 -9.50
N ILE A 103 8.44 4.57 -8.35
CA ILE A 103 9.19 3.93 -7.25
C ILE A 103 9.49 2.47 -7.56
N ASP A 104 10.41 1.87 -6.82
CA ASP A 104 10.63 0.42 -6.85
C ASP A 104 9.39 -0.29 -6.27
N THR A 105 8.49 -0.72 -7.16
CA THR A 105 7.22 -1.34 -6.79
C THR A 105 7.39 -2.68 -6.10
N GLU A 106 8.44 -3.45 -6.42
CA GLU A 106 8.70 -4.74 -5.78
C GLU A 106 9.17 -4.54 -4.33
N HIS A 107 10.06 -3.57 -4.10
CA HIS A 107 10.51 -3.22 -2.76
C HIS A 107 9.36 -2.67 -1.93
N PHE A 108 8.60 -1.72 -2.48
CA PHE A 108 7.44 -1.12 -1.80
C PHE A 108 6.38 -2.17 -1.46
N PHE A 109 6.08 -3.09 -2.38
CA PHE A 109 5.13 -4.17 -2.14
C PHE A 109 5.57 -5.06 -0.98
N ARG A 110 6.85 -5.50 -0.96
CA ARG A 110 7.38 -6.32 0.15
C ARG A 110 7.26 -5.63 1.50
N LEU A 111 7.54 -4.33 1.56
CA LEU A 111 7.40 -3.54 2.78
C LEU A 111 5.94 -3.47 3.24
N THR A 112 5.01 -3.21 2.33
CA THR A 112 3.58 -3.14 2.64
C THR A 112 3.06 -4.48 3.17
N VAL A 113 3.43 -5.60 2.53
CA VAL A 113 3.06 -6.94 3.00
C VAL A 113 3.60 -7.22 4.38
N LYS A 114 4.87 -6.90 4.64
CA LYS A 114 5.48 -7.07 5.97
C LYS A 114 4.71 -6.31 7.05
N LEU A 115 4.42 -5.04 6.81
CA LEU A 115 3.65 -4.20 7.75
C LEU A 115 2.24 -4.74 8.00
N LEU A 116 1.57 -5.24 6.95
CA LEU A 116 0.24 -5.83 7.11
C LEU A 116 0.26 -7.12 7.91
N ILE A 117 1.27 -7.97 7.72
CA ILE A 117 1.43 -9.20 8.49
C ILE A 117 1.67 -8.86 9.97
N GLU A 118 2.62 -7.97 10.25
CA GLU A 118 2.92 -7.53 11.62
C GLU A 118 1.68 -6.95 12.31
N ALA A 119 0.91 -6.09 11.62
CA ALA A 119 -0.32 -5.52 12.16
C ALA A 119 -1.41 -6.58 12.44
N VAL A 120 -1.52 -7.61 11.60
CA VAL A 120 -2.49 -8.71 11.81
C VAL A 120 -2.04 -9.61 12.95
N ASP A 121 -0.74 -9.93 13.04
CA ASP A 121 -0.20 -10.74 14.14
C ASP A 121 -0.39 -10.06 15.49
N ASP A 122 -0.17 -8.76 15.58
CA ASP A 122 -0.41 -7.96 16.79
C ASP A 122 -1.90 -7.96 17.17
N LEU A 123 -2.79 -7.84 16.19
CA LEU A 123 -4.23 -7.88 16.41
C LEU A 123 -4.69 -9.26 16.90
N LEU A 124 -4.17 -10.34 16.32
CA LEU A 124 -4.48 -11.72 16.74
C LEU A 124 -3.97 -12.00 18.15
N ALA A 125 -2.77 -11.55 18.48
CA ALA A 125 -2.21 -11.65 19.82
C ALA A 125 -3.08 -10.92 20.85
N TYR A 126 -3.54 -9.70 20.51
CA TYR A 126 -4.45 -8.92 21.37
C TYR A 126 -5.81 -9.61 21.55
N ALA A 127 -6.36 -10.20 20.51
CA ALA A 127 -7.63 -10.91 20.53
C ALA A 127 -7.55 -12.30 21.23
N GLY A 128 -6.38 -12.73 21.72
CA GLY A 128 -6.16 -14.07 22.30
C GLY A 128 -6.26 -15.19 21.27
N GLY A 129 -6.13 -14.89 19.98
CA GLY A 129 -6.11 -15.84 18.89
C GLY A 129 -4.78 -16.60 18.81
N GLU A 130 -4.85 -17.88 18.44
CA GLU A 130 -3.65 -18.64 18.13
C GLU A 130 -3.17 -18.28 16.71
N THR A 131 -1.89 -18.01 16.57
CA THR A 131 -1.24 -17.95 15.25
C THR A 131 -1.38 -19.32 14.58
N TYR A 132 -2.01 -19.35 13.43
CA TYR A 132 -2.31 -20.61 12.73
C TYR A 132 -1.02 -21.32 12.31
N GLY A 133 -0.81 -22.50 12.88
CA GLY A 133 0.39 -23.35 12.60
C GLY A 133 0.44 -24.01 11.21
N LYS A 134 -0.54 -23.73 10.34
CA LYS A 134 -0.56 -24.19 8.93
C LYS A 134 -1.12 -23.11 8.05
N SER A 135 -0.26 -22.39 7.34
CA SER A 135 -0.71 -21.37 6.39
C SER A 135 -1.20 -22.01 5.09
N ILE A 136 -2.42 -21.66 4.69
CA ILE A 136 -2.94 -22.02 3.36
C ILE A 136 -2.48 -20.93 2.40
N THR A 137 -1.63 -21.30 1.46
CA THR A 137 -1.18 -20.39 0.40
C THR A 137 -1.84 -20.80 -0.92
N SER A 138 -2.57 -19.87 -1.53
CA SER A 138 -3.14 -20.04 -2.86
C SER A 138 -2.38 -19.21 -3.90
N VAL A 139 -2.21 -19.77 -5.09
CA VAL A 139 -1.55 -19.11 -6.20
C VAL A 139 -2.55 -18.94 -7.33
N ASP A 140 -2.77 -17.69 -7.75
CA ASP A 140 -3.71 -17.34 -8.82
C ASP A 140 -3.02 -16.55 -9.94
N GLY A 141 -3.30 -16.93 -11.17
CA GLY A 141 -2.83 -16.24 -12.37
C GLY A 141 -3.91 -15.35 -12.95
N LYS A 142 -3.66 -14.04 -13.04
CA LYS A 142 -4.63 -13.07 -13.56
C LYS A 142 -4.11 -12.36 -14.80
N VAL A 143 -4.98 -12.24 -15.80
CA VAL A 143 -4.73 -11.45 -17.01
C VAL A 143 -5.50 -10.13 -16.93
N SER A 144 -4.76 -9.03 -16.90
CA SER A 144 -5.35 -7.68 -16.90
C SER A 144 -5.69 -7.27 -18.33
N ARG A 145 -6.85 -7.69 -18.83
CA ARG A 145 -7.28 -7.48 -20.24
C ARG A 145 -7.29 -6.02 -20.65
N GLY A 146 -7.60 -5.10 -19.74
CA GLY A 146 -7.60 -3.66 -20.00
C GLY A 146 -6.20 -3.04 -20.18
N SER A 147 -5.11 -3.78 -19.91
CA SER A 147 -3.74 -3.32 -20.12
C SER A 147 -3.24 -3.55 -21.54
N ALA A 148 -3.94 -4.33 -22.36
CA ALA A 148 -3.64 -4.51 -23.76
C ALA A 148 -3.89 -3.21 -24.54
N ARG A 149 -2.93 -2.80 -25.38
CA ARG A 149 -3.08 -1.65 -26.29
C ARG A 149 -2.94 -2.11 -27.73
N LYS A 150 -3.83 -1.62 -28.60
CA LYS A 150 -3.70 -1.81 -30.03
C LYS A 150 -2.58 -0.93 -30.56
N GLU A 151 -1.81 -1.48 -31.45
CA GLU A 151 -0.62 -0.97 -32.12
C GLU A 151 -0.31 0.53 -31.99
N SER A 152 0.82 0.81 -31.38
CA SER A 152 1.65 1.98 -31.72
C SER A 152 2.78 1.50 -32.66
N ALA A 153 3.59 2.42 -33.20
CA ALA A 153 4.70 2.11 -34.13
C ALA A 153 5.69 1.03 -33.62
N ASP A 154 5.61 0.65 -32.36
CA ASP A 154 6.48 -0.34 -31.70
C ASP A 154 5.85 -1.74 -31.54
N GLY A 155 4.66 -2.00 -32.11
CA GLY A 155 3.99 -3.30 -32.09
C GLY A 155 2.83 -3.43 -31.07
N GLU A 156 2.20 -4.60 -31.05
CA GLU A 156 1.07 -4.93 -30.16
C GLU A 156 1.54 -5.10 -28.71
N ILE A 157 1.01 -4.28 -27.80
CA ILE A 157 1.25 -4.47 -26.37
C ILE A 157 0.23 -5.48 -25.82
N LYS A 158 0.69 -6.67 -25.51
CA LYS A 158 -0.11 -7.75 -24.94
C LYS A 158 -0.61 -7.41 -23.55
N ALA A 159 -1.72 -8.05 -23.16
CA ALA A 159 -2.29 -7.88 -21.82
C ALA A 159 -1.30 -8.33 -20.75
N LEU A 160 -1.18 -7.53 -19.69
CA LEU A 160 -0.32 -7.82 -18.56
C LEU A 160 -0.82 -9.08 -17.83
N GLN A 161 0.10 -10.02 -17.63
CA GLN A 161 -0.17 -11.24 -16.86
C GLN A 161 0.51 -11.15 -15.51
N THR A 162 -0.22 -11.45 -14.45
CA THR A 162 0.30 -11.45 -13.08
C THR A 162 0.05 -12.78 -12.41
N LEU A 163 1.02 -13.25 -11.66
CA LEU A 163 0.90 -14.35 -10.72
C LEU A 163 0.80 -13.73 -9.32
N ASN A 164 -0.27 -14.04 -8.61
CA ASN A 164 -0.49 -13.56 -7.25
C ASN A 164 -0.43 -14.75 -6.29
N VAL A 165 0.20 -14.52 -5.15
CA VAL A 165 0.30 -15.47 -4.05
C VAL A 165 -0.48 -14.91 -2.88
N TYR A 166 -1.52 -15.61 -2.43
CA TYR A 166 -2.39 -15.18 -1.34
C TYR A 166 -2.20 -16.07 -0.12
N SER A 167 -2.19 -15.44 1.06
CA SER A 167 -2.38 -16.16 2.31
C SER A 167 -3.87 -16.28 2.62
N GLY A 168 -4.35 -17.51 2.81
CA GLY A 168 -5.71 -17.76 3.27
C GLY A 168 -5.93 -17.31 4.73
N ASP A 169 -4.89 -17.41 5.54
CA ASP A 169 -4.97 -17.09 6.97
C ASP A 169 -5.04 -15.58 7.22
N TYR A 170 -4.23 -14.82 6.48
CA TYR A 170 -4.20 -13.35 6.61
C TYR A 170 -5.16 -12.65 5.66
N GLY A 171 -5.71 -13.33 4.65
CA GLY A 171 -6.57 -12.73 3.63
C GLY A 171 -5.87 -11.70 2.74
N ILE A 172 -4.53 -11.72 2.67
CA ILE A 172 -3.72 -10.75 1.94
C ILE A 172 -2.89 -11.39 0.84
N CYS A 173 -2.53 -10.58 -0.16
CA CYS A 173 -1.60 -10.97 -1.21
C CYS A 173 -0.16 -10.86 -0.67
N LEU A 174 0.53 -12.01 -0.57
CA LEU A 174 1.91 -12.10 -0.08
C LEU A 174 2.95 -11.83 -1.16
N GLY A 175 2.58 -11.97 -2.42
CA GLY A 175 3.49 -11.81 -3.54
C GLY A 175 2.75 -11.60 -4.85
N GLN A 176 3.32 -10.75 -5.70
CA GLN A 176 2.86 -10.54 -7.06
C GLN A 176 4.04 -10.53 -8.01
N LYS A 177 3.94 -11.24 -9.10
CA LYS A 177 4.96 -11.25 -10.14
C LYS A 177 4.34 -11.06 -11.50
N PHE A 178 4.91 -10.16 -12.29
CA PHE A 178 4.58 -10.03 -13.70
C PHE A 178 5.21 -11.19 -14.48
N ILE A 179 4.39 -11.86 -15.28
CA ILE A 179 4.84 -12.93 -16.14
C ILE A 179 5.01 -12.33 -17.53
N ALA A 180 6.26 -12.24 -17.99
CA ALA A 180 6.51 -12.02 -19.39
C ALA A 180 6.16 -13.29 -20.14
N GLU A 181 5.39 -13.22 -21.24
CA GLU A 181 5.17 -14.39 -22.09
C GLU A 181 6.50 -15.03 -22.46
N LYS A 182 6.56 -16.37 -22.34
CA LYS A 182 7.59 -17.14 -22.99
C LYS A 182 7.38 -16.96 -24.50
N THR A 183 8.36 -16.35 -25.17
CA THR A 183 8.53 -16.41 -26.62
C THR A 183 8.65 -17.86 -27.08
#